data_f71400f08602df1ca7c4a7bb64d8c2d4
#
_entry.id   f71400f08602df1ca7c4a7bb64d8c2d4
#
_cell.length_a   1.000
_cell.length_b   1.000
_cell.length_c   1.000
_cell.angle_alpha   90.00
_cell.angle_beta   90.00
_cell.angle_gamma   90.00
#
_symmetry.space_group_name_H-M   'P 1'
#
loop_
_entity.id
_entity.type
_entity.pdbx_description
1 polymer ?
#
loop_
_entity_poly.entity_id
_entity_poly.type
_entity_poly.pdbx_seq_one_letter_code
_entity_poly.pdbx_strand_id
1 'polypeptide(L)'
;MCLDGYRKLAKALNAPPMLTEVLPLIVKHNQIEVLICLSEKEQSVAELASVLNLPRISLESMIDELFKAGFLKKKKNREIRYSVKPFQSIANRFLSENRAQLLGKHAASLAKLRLEEHVSKAKTNPHPEGKVLPIPEAYMEPTSIVVPHESAISVLEKARSFSLRDCECRMTYRNCDKPVETCLGLNEFSDELVERGVAKEISLEEAKKVLKIANEHGLVHQVIYSDWLRGEVSDMCSCCPCCCMHLRALFDYGVKHHIAKSGYIAVVDSEKCAGCGACVNRCMFHARKIHDGKSIVVEDKCYGCGLCTATCPKSATKLSISQHALGCASIHFASH
;
A
#
# COMPACT_ATOMS: atom_id res chain seq x y z
N MET A 1 33.09 -2.39 -17.64
CA MET A 1 31.78 -1.73 -17.78
C MET A 1 31.95 -0.28 -17.39
N CYS A 2 31.57 0.66 -18.26
CA CYS A 2 31.70 2.09 -17.97
C CYS A 2 30.66 2.49 -16.89
N LEU A 3 31.11 2.65 -15.64
CA LEU A 3 30.26 3.04 -14.52
C LEU A 3 29.78 4.51 -14.61
N ASP A 4 30.32 5.28 -15.54
CA ASP A 4 30.00 6.71 -15.65
C ASP A 4 28.55 6.96 -16.06
N GLY A 5 28.01 6.18 -17.00
CA GLY A 5 26.58 6.26 -17.38
C GLY A 5 25.64 5.96 -16.21
N TYR A 6 25.94 4.98 -15.39
CA TYR A 6 25.13 4.64 -14.21
C TYR A 6 25.23 5.70 -13.11
N ARG A 7 26.38 6.39 -12.96
CA ARG A 7 26.51 7.53 -12.05
C ARG A 7 25.64 8.71 -12.50
N LYS A 8 25.62 9.01 -13.81
CA LYS A 8 24.74 10.02 -14.39
C LYS A 8 23.26 9.67 -14.16
N LEU A 9 22.89 8.41 -14.42
CA LEU A 9 21.54 7.93 -14.18
C LEU A 9 21.16 8.01 -12.68
N ALA A 10 22.02 7.58 -11.76
CA ALA A 10 21.79 7.69 -10.33
C ALA A 10 21.51 9.14 -9.91
N LYS A 11 22.29 10.10 -10.44
CA LYS A 11 22.07 11.53 -10.20
C LYS A 11 20.74 12.00 -10.77
N ALA A 12 20.41 11.62 -12.01
CA ALA A 12 19.15 11.99 -12.67
C ALA A 12 17.91 11.45 -11.94
N LEU A 13 18.03 10.25 -11.36
CA LEU A 13 16.98 9.61 -10.54
C LEU A 13 16.95 10.12 -9.09
N ASN A 14 17.84 11.03 -8.71
CA ASN A 14 18.04 11.46 -7.32
C ASN A 14 18.22 10.27 -6.35
N ALA A 15 18.97 9.27 -6.81
CA ALA A 15 19.15 8.00 -6.13
C ALA A 15 20.30 8.10 -5.11
N PRO A 16 20.19 7.43 -3.92
CA PRO A 16 21.28 7.36 -2.95
C PRO A 16 22.56 6.75 -3.54
N PRO A 17 23.76 7.16 -3.09
CA PRO A 17 25.05 6.75 -3.68
C PRO A 17 25.26 5.23 -3.81
N MET A 18 24.79 4.44 -2.82
CA MET A 18 24.87 2.97 -2.84
C MET A 18 24.19 2.35 -4.06
N LEU A 19 23.29 3.06 -4.72
CA LEU A 19 22.49 2.55 -5.83
C LEU A 19 23.24 2.56 -7.16
N THR A 20 24.34 3.27 -7.25
CA THR A 20 25.23 3.16 -8.40
C THR A 20 25.73 1.71 -8.62
N GLU A 21 25.86 0.93 -7.55
CA GLU A 21 26.20 -0.49 -7.61
C GLU A 21 25.01 -1.39 -7.99
N VAL A 22 23.80 -0.96 -7.70
CA VAL A 22 22.56 -1.72 -7.95
C VAL A 22 22.03 -1.47 -9.37
N LEU A 23 22.13 -0.24 -9.87
CA LEU A 23 21.61 0.11 -11.20
C LEU A 23 22.11 -0.82 -12.32
N PRO A 24 23.38 -1.24 -12.38
CA PRO A 24 23.85 -2.19 -13.40
C PRO A 24 23.20 -3.57 -13.35
N LEU A 25 22.60 -3.94 -12.21
CA LEU A 25 21.90 -5.21 -12.05
C LEU A 25 20.46 -5.16 -12.59
N ILE A 26 19.89 -3.96 -12.73
CA ILE A 26 18.48 -3.75 -13.02
C ILE A 26 18.20 -2.90 -14.27
N VAL A 27 19.21 -2.21 -14.81
CA VAL A 27 19.11 -1.35 -16.00
C VAL A 27 20.16 -1.79 -17.02
N LYS A 28 19.73 -2.07 -18.25
CA LYS A 28 20.64 -2.34 -19.37
C LYS A 28 21.35 -1.04 -19.79
N HIS A 29 22.60 -1.16 -20.26
CA HIS A 29 23.40 0.01 -20.63
C HIS A 29 22.72 0.89 -21.70
N ASN A 30 22.07 0.29 -22.69
CA ASN A 30 21.34 1.00 -23.75
C ASN A 30 20.04 1.69 -23.29
N GLN A 31 19.58 1.43 -22.05
CA GLN A 31 18.40 2.05 -21.47
C GLN A 31 18.72 3.34 -20.68
N ILE A 32 19.99 3.59 -20.39
CA ILE A 32 20.43 4.69 -19.52
C ILE A 32 19.98 6.05 -20.06
N GLU A 33 20.27 6.36 -21.31
CA GLU A 33 19.95 7.65 -21.92
C GLU A 33 18.44 7.87 -22.03
N VAL A 34 17.67 6.81 -22.30
CA VAL A 34 16.20 6.85 -22.30
C VAL A 34 15.66 7.25 -20.92
N LEU A 35 16.17 6.63 -19.84
CA LEU A 35 15.78 6.96 -18.49
C LEU A 35 16.20 8.37 -18.07
N ILE A 36 17.38 8.83 -18.47
CA ILE A 36 17.84 10.21 -18.20
C ILE A 36 16.90 11.20 -18.89
N CYS A 37 16.61 11.06 -20.17
CA CYS A 37 15.70 11.94 -20.90
C CYS A 37 14.30 11.99 -20.27
N LEU A 38 13.76 10.82 -19.86
CA LEU A 38 12.46 10.71 -19.23
C LEU A 38 12.42 11.18 -17.76
N SER A 39 13.59 11.34 -17.11
CA SER A 39 13.68 11.92 -15.77
C SER A 39 13.57 13.44 -15.78
N GLU A 40 13.94 14.08 -16.89
CA GLU A 40 13.88 15.53 -17.03
C GLU A 40 12.49 16.04 -17.34
N LYS A 41 11.76 15.34 -18.23
CA LYS A 41 10.38 15.69 -18.63
C LYS A 41 9.62 14.49 -19.20
N GLU A 42 8.30 14.59 -19.15
CA GLU A 42 7.38 13.65 -19.79
C GLU A 42 7.49 13.75 -21.32
N GLN A 43 7.67 12.61 -22.01
CA GLN A 43 7.86 12.56 -23.47
C GLN A 43 7.10 11.40 -24.10
N SER A 44 6.71 11.56 -25.38
CA SER A 44 6.23 10.48 -26.22
C SER A 44 7.38 9.70 -26.84
N VAL A 45 7.08 8.51 -27.40
CA VAL A 45 8.09 7.70 -28.11
C VAL A 45 8.65 8.46 -29.34
N ALA A 46 7.81 9.25 -30.01
CA ALA A 46 8.23 10.03 -31.19
C ALA A 46 9.22 11.13 -30.81
N GLU A 47 8.96 11.86 -29.72
CA GLU A 47 9.87 12.88 -29.20
C GLU A 47 11.21 12.29 -28.77
N LEU A 48 11.17 11.15 -28.04
CA LEU A 48 12.39 10.43 -27.63
C LEU A 48 13.20 9.93 -28.83
N ALA A 49 12.55 9.41 -29.89
CA ALA A 49 13.21 8.95 -31.09
C ALA A 49 13.99 10.09 -31.76
N SER A 50 13.39 11.28 -31.81
CA SER A 50 14.04 12.48 -32.36
C SER A 50 15.22 12.94 -31.48
N VAL A 51 15.05 12.98 -30.16
CA VAL A 51 16.09 13.47 -29.21
C VAL A 51 17.29 12.53 -29.18
N LEU A 52 17.04 11.21 -29.15
CA LEU A 52 18.10 10.21 -29.01
C LEU A 52 18.66 9.71 -30.33
N ASN A 53 18.07 10.15 -31.45
CA ASN A 53 18.42 9.68 -32.81
C ASN A 53 18.39 8.13 -32.91
N LEU A 54 17.35 7.52 -32.35
CA LEU A 54 17.14 6.08 -32.33
C LEU A 54 15.94 5.66 -33.16
N PRO A 55 15.99 4.48 -33.80
CA PRO A 55 14.82 3.93 -34.51
C PRO A 55 13.62 3.76 -33.55
N ARG A 56 12.46 4.21 -34.00
CA ARG A 56 11.22 4.18 -33.19
C ARG A 56 10.90 2.77 -32.67
N ILE A 57 11.05 1.73 -33.51
CA ILE A 57 10.79 0.33 -33.14
C ILE A 57 11.67 -0.12 -31.97
N SER A 58 12.95 0.25 -32.00
CA SER A 58 13.89 -0.08 -30.92
C SER A 58 13.51 0.61 -29.60
N LEU A 59 13.04 1.86 -29.69
CA LEU A 59 12.57 2.64 -28.55
C LEU A 59 11.26 2.07 -27.97
N GLU A 60 10.31 1.70 -28.79
CA GLU A 60 9.04 1.08 -28.38
C GLU A 60 9.31 -0.17 -27.55
N SER A 61 10.24 -1.02 -27.98
CA SER A 61 10.65 -2.22 -27.24
C SER A 61 11.31 -1.87 -25.90
N MET A 62 12.22 -0.89 -25.86
CA MET A 62 12.87 -0.46 -24.62
C MET A 62 11.88 0.16 -23.64
N ILE A 63 10.97 0.98 -24.11
CA ILE A 63 9.91 1.61 -23.31
C ILE A 63 8.99 0.55 -22.71
N ASP A 64 8.57 -0.46 -23.49
CA ASP A 64 7.75 -1.56 -22.99
C ASP A 64 8.47 -2.36 -21.90
N GLU A 65 9.75 -2.72 -22.12
CA GLU A 65 10.58 -3.38 -21.10
C GLU A 65 10.69 -2.55 -19.82
N LEU A 66 10.97 -1.24 -19.93
CA LEU A 66 11.10 -0.34 -18.79
C LEU A 66 9.76 -0.13 -18.07
N PHE A 67 8.66 -0.05 -18.80
CA PHE A 67 7.32 0.05 -18.23
C PHE A 67 6.95 -1.23 -17.45
N LYS A 68 7.11 -2.40 -18.06
CA LYS A 68 6.89 -3.71 -17.40
C LYS A 68 7.79 -3.89 -16.18
N ALA A 69 9.04 -3.42 -16.25
CA ALA A 69 9.95 -3.43 -15.13
C ALA A 69 9.60 -2.43 -14.02
N GLY A 70 8.65 -1.51 -14.25
CA GLY A 70 8.17 -0.56 -13.26
C GLY A 70 8.99 0.72 -13.13
N PHE A 71 9.87 1.02 -14.10
CA PHE A 71 10.62 2.28 -14.14
C PHE A 71 9.75 3.47 -14.57
N LEU A 72 8.76 3.22 -15.43
CA LEU A 72 8.01 4.28 -16.09
C LEU A 72 6.59 4.43 -15.55
N LYS A 73 6.13 5.69 -15.49
CA LYS A 73 4.73 6.08 -15.44
C LYS A 73 4.27 6.31 -16.86
N LYS A 74 3.08 5.78 -17.20
CA LYS A 74 2.41 5.94 -18.50
C LYS A 74 1.20 6.82 -18.31
N LYS A 75 1.05 7.84 -19.13
CA LYS A 75 -0.09 8.75 -19.13
C LYS A 75 -0.79 8.67 -20.48
N LYS A 76 -2.06 8.35 -20.45
CA LYS A 76 -2.92 8.20 -21.64
C LYS A 76 -3.74 9.47 -21.81
N ASN A 77 -3.28 10.41 -22.64
CA ASN A 77 -4.01 11.57 -23.06
C ASN A 77 -4.29 11.46 -24.57
N ARG A 78 -4.26 12.58 -25.32
CA ARG A 78 -4.32 12.56 -26.80
C ARG A 78 -3.20 11.72 -27.43
N GLU A 79 -2.07 11.66 -26.77
CA GLU A 79 -0.89 10.86 -27.10
C GLU A 79 -0.38 10.18 -25.84
N ILE A 80 0.18 8.96 -25.99
CA ILE A 80 0.80 8.26 -24.86
C ILE A 80 2.15 8.89 -24.55
N ARG A 81 2.32 9.31 -23.31
CA ARG A 81 3.55 9.91 -22.80
C ARG A 81 4.10 9.12 -21.60
N TYR A 82 5.39 9.16 -21.44
CA TYR A 82 6.11 8.45 -20.38
C TYR A 82 6.97 9.40 -19.57
N SER A 83 7.12 9.11 -18.28
CA SER A 83 8.07 9.74 -17.37
C SER A 83 8.65 8.68 -16.43
N VAL A 84 9.83 8.94 -15.87
CA VAL A 84 10.44 8.03 -14.90
C VAL A 84 9.72 8.16 -13.56
N LYS A 85 9.46 7.03 -12.90
CA LYS A 85 8.98 7.00 -11.51
C LYS A 85 10.09 7.41 -10.54
N PRO A 86 9.74 7.98 -9.38
CA PRO A 86 10.71 8.22 -8.32
C PRO A 86 11.51 6.95 -8.01
N PHE A 87 12.82 7.10 -7.77
CA PHE A 87 13.70 5.94 -7.54
C PHE A 87 13.17 4.99 -6.45
N GLN A 88 12.58 5.52 -5.39
CA GLN A 88 11.98 4.71 -4.32
C GLN A 88 10.90 3.75 -4.83
N SER A 89 10.05 4.21 -5.75
CA SER A 89 9.02 3.35 -6.38
C SER A 89 9.65 2.24 -7.20
N ILE A 90 10.75 2.53 -7.91
CA ILE A 90 11.52 1.55 -8.67
C ILE A 90 12.15 0.51 -7.74
N ALA A 91 12.84 0.95 -6.68
CA ALA A 91 13.48 0.07 -5.70
C ALA A 91 12.47 -0.85 -5.01
N ASN A 92 11.28 -0.34 -4.68
CA ASN A 92 10.19 -1.12 -4.11
C ASN A 92 9.80 -2.31 -4.98
N ARG A 93 9.71 -2.10 -6.29
CA ARG A 93 9.35 -3.14 -7.26
C ARG A 93 10.38 -4.27 -7.30
N PHE A 94 11.67 -3.92 -7.30
CA PHE A 94 12.73 -4.93 -7.33
C PHE A 94 12.82 -5.74 -6.03
N LEU A 95 12.47 -5.15 -4.89
CA LEU A 95 12.44 -5.87 -3.62
C LEU A 95 11.26 -6.84 -3.50
N SER A 96 10.12 -6.54 -4.14
CA SER A 96 8.85 -7.24 -3.92
C SER A 96 8.45 -8.21 -5.04
N GLU A 97 8.77 -7.92 -6.31
CA GLU A 97 8.27 -8.68 -7.47
C GLU A 97 9.14 -9.93 -7.79
N ASN A 98 9.55 -10.70 -6.79
CA ASN A 98 10.46 -11.87 -6.94
C ASN A 98 11.80 -11.55 -7.61
N ARG A 99 12.18 -10.27 -7.65
CA ARG A 99 13.44 -9.79 -8.25
C ARG A 99 14.52 -9.51 -7.20
N ALA A 100 14.23 -9.68 -5.92
CA ALA A 100 15.19 -9.45 -4.83
C ALA A 100 16.46 -10.29 -4.98
N GLN A 101 16.37 -11.48 -5.58
CA GLN A 101 17.52 -12.31 -5.89
C GLN A 101 18.51 -11.67 -6.89
N LEU A 102 18.03 -10.79 -7.80
CA LEU A 102 18.88 -10.00 -8.69
C LEU A 102 19.75 -8.99 -7.92
N LEU A 103 19.27 -8.54 -6.76
CA LEU A 103 19.94 -7.58 -5.90
C LEU A 103 21.00 -8.23 -5.00
N GLY A 104 20.96 -9.56 -4.81
CA GLY A 104 21.91 -10.31 -4.00
C GLY A 104 22.15 -9.69 -2.63
N LYS A 105 23.42 -9.42 -2.29
CA LYS A 105 23.83 -8.80 -1.03
C LYS A 105 23.23 -7.39 -0.77
N HIS A 106 22.78 -6.71 -1.80
CA HIS A 106 22.22 -5.35 -1.68
C HIS A 106 20.75 -5.33 -1.24
N ALA A 107 20.03 -6.47 -1.33
CA ALA A 107 18.60 -6.55 -1.02
C ALA A 107 18.27 -6.08 0.41
N ALA A 108 19.02 -6.55 1.41
CA ALA A 108 18.80 -6.18 2.81
C ALA A 108 19.05 -4.68 3.07
N SER A 109 20.13 -4.13 2.52
CA SER A 109 20.47 -2.71 2.65
C SER A 109 19.44 -1.83 1.96
N LEU A 110 18.95 -2.24 0.79
CA LEU A 110 17.92 -1.52 0.05
C LEU A 110 16.56 -1.58 0.79
N ALA A 111 16.21 -2.72 1.39
CA ALA A 111 15.00 -2.86 2.20
C ALA A 111 15.04 -1.95 3.45
N LYS A 112 16.20 -1.86 4.10
CA LYS A 112 16.41 -0.94 5.23
C LYS A 112 16.27 0.51 4.80
N LEU A 113 16.95 0.92 3.72
CA LEU A 113 16.89 2.27 3.16
C LEU A 113 15.44 2.65 2.80
N ARG A 114 14.71 1.73 2.16
CA ARG A 114 13.28 1.90 1.82
C ARG A 114 12.44 2.29 3.05
N LEU A 115 12.63 1.57 4.17
CA LEU A 115 11.89 1.85 5.39
C LEU A 115 12.29 3.20 6.00
N GLU A 116 13.59 3.52 6.03
CA GLU A 116 14.11 4.78 6.57
C GLU A 116 13.60 5.99 5.79
N GLU A 117 13.60 5.92 4.45
CA GLU A 117 13.04 6.96 3.59
C GLU A 117 11.53 7.10 3.75
N HIS A 118 10.81 5.98 3.84
CA HIS A 118 9.36 5.99 4.08
C HIS A 118 9.04 6.69 5.41
N VAL A 119 9.75 6.33 6.48
CA VAL A 119 9.60 6.96 7.81
C VAL A 119 9.97 8.44 7.78
N SER A 120 11.04 8.81 7.08
CA SER A 120 11.45 10.21 6.94
C SER A 120 10.36 11.03 6.25
N LYS A 121 9.79 10.54 5.16
CA LYS A 121 8.66 11.19 4.47
C LYS A 121 7.41 11.24 5.35
N ALA A 122 7.11 10.15 6.04
CA ALA A 122 5.96 10.08 6.95
C ALA A 122 6.04 11.11 8.08
N LYS A 123 7.24 11.41 8.59
CA LYS A 123 7.44 12.42 9.63
C LYS A 123 7.20 13.85 9.13
N THR A 124 7.46 14.12 7.87
CA THR A 124 7.36 15.46 7.27
C THR A 124 6.03 15.71 6.54
N ASN A 125 5.34 14.65 6.13
CA ASN A 125 4.04 14.77 5.48
C ASN A 125 2.96 15.12 6.52
N PRO A 126 2.23 16.26 6.38
CA PRO A 126 1.18 16.65 7.33
C PRO A 126 -0.09 15.79 7.19
N HIS A 127 -0.22 15.06 6.10
CA HIS A 127 -1.42 14.25 5.79
C HIS A 127 -1.13 12.75 5.93
N PRO A 128 -2.14 11.96 6.36
CA PRO A 128 -2.04 10.52 6.35
C PRO A 128 -1.82 9.96 4.94
N GLU A 129 -1.01 8.93 4.79
CA GLU A 129 -0.92 8.15 3.54
C GLU A 129 -1.89 6.97 3.52
N GLY A 130 -2.38 6.55 4.70
CA GLY A 130 -3.32 5.46 4.81
C GLY A 130 -4.44 5.74 5.80
N LYS A 131 -5.56 5.03 5.64
CA LYS A 131 -6.69 5.04 6.57
C LYS A 131 -7.12 3.61 6.88
N VAL A 132 -7.21 3.28 8.16
CA VAL A 132 -7.76 1.99 8.61
C VAL A 132 -9.23 1.91 8.25
N LEU A 133 -9.65 0.76 7.73
CA LEU A 133 -11.05 0.46 7.44
C LEU A 133 -11.53 -0.67 8.35
N PRO A 134 -12.77 -0.60 8.81
CA PRO A 134 -13.36 -1.68 9.58
C PRO A 134 -13.67 -2.90 8.70
N ILE A 135 -13.58 -4.08 9.31
CA ILE A 135 -13.96 -5.32 8.65
C ILE A 135 -15.49 -5.42 8.50
N PRO A 136 -15.99 -6.12 7.46
CA PRO A 136 -17.43 -6.24 7.21
C PRO A 136 -18.19 -6.87 8.39
N GLU A 137 -17.63 -7.89 8.99
CA GLU A 137 -18.23 -8.66 10.08
C GLU A 137 -18.47 -7.82 11.36
N ALA A 138 -17.81 -6.65 11.47
CA ALA A 138 -18.00 -5.74 12.59
C ALA A 138 -19.36 -5.04 12.61
N TYR A 139 -20.15 -5.13 11.52
CA TYR A 139 -21.43 -4.41 11.32
C TYR A 139 -22.65 -5.32 11.17
N MET A 140 -22.51 -6.63 11.27
CA MET A 140 -23.58 -7.60 10.95
C MET A 140 -24.76 -7.66 11.95
N GLU A 141 -25.04 -6.57 12.69
CA GLU A 141 -26.29 -6.49 13.45
C GLU A 141 -27.32 -5.60 12.76
N PRO A 142 -28.58 -6.09 12.55
CA PRO A 142 -29.63 -5.39 11.80
C PRO A 142 -30.13 -4.09 12.44
N THR A 143 -29.71 -3.79 13.66
CA THR A 143 -30.19 -2.62 14.44
C THR A 143 -29.27 -1.41 14.40
N SER A 144 -28.14 -1.49 13.70
CA SER A 144 -27.25 -0.34 13.57
C SER A 144 -27.73 0.55 12.44
N ILE A 145 -28.39 1.66 12.78
CA ILE A 145 -28.88 2.71 11.85
C ILE A 145 -27.71 3.42 11.12
N VAL A 146 -26.48 3.07 11.40
CA VAL A 146 -25.29 3.68 10.82
C VAL A 146 -24.70 2.75 9.78
N VAL A 147 -25.08 2.97 8.53
CA VAL A 147 -24.36 2.43 7.39
C VAL A 147 -22.96 3.06 7.39
N PRO A 148 -21.89 2.28 7.57
CA PRO A 148 -20.54 2.85 7.51
C PRO A 148 -20.30 3.37 6.09
N HIS A 149 -20.20 4.67 5.94
CA HIS A 149 -19.85 5.27 4.64
C HIS A 149 -18.49 4.77 4.11
N GLU A 150 -17.67 4.18 4.99
CA GLU A 150 -16.31 3.79 4.67
C GLU A 150 -15.92 2.47 5.34
N SER A 151 -16.54 1.37 4.93
CA SER A 151 -16.05 0.02 5.24
C SER A 151 -15.15 -0.51 4.10
N ALA A 152 -14.39 -1.57 4.36
CA ALA A 152 -13.58 -2.20 3.32
C ALA A 152 -14.45 -2.65 2.12
N ILE A 153 -15.66 -3.16 2.38
CA ILE A 153 -16.61 -3.56 1.32
C ILE A 153 -17.12 -2.34 0.55
N SER A 154 -17.54 -1.27 1.23
CA SER A 154 -18.07 -0.09 0.56
C SER A 154 -17.04 0.61 -0.33
N VAL A 155 -15.75 0.51 0.01
CA VAL A 155 -14.66 0.98 -0.86
C VAL A 155 -14.53 0.11 -2.10
N LEU A 156 -14.59 -1.23 -1.95
CA LEU A 156 -14.55 -2.13 -3.11
C LEU A 156 -15.74 -1.91 -4.04
N GLU A 157 -16.96 -1.78 -3.50
CA GLU A 157 -18.18 -1.58 -4.29
C GLU A 157 -18.19 -0.28 -5.12
N LYS A 158 -17.40 0.71 -4.73
CA LYS A 158 -17.22 1.97 -5.47
C LYS A 158 -16.09 1.93 -6.49
N ALA A 159 -15.17 0.97 -6.40
CA ALA A 159 -14.07 0.85 -7.34
C ALA A 159 -14.54 0.18 -8.65
N ARG A 160 -13.96 0.61 -9.79
CA ARG A 160 -14.33 0.12 -11.11
C ARG A 160 -13.53 -1.11 -11.58
N SER A 161 -12.32 -1.28 -11.07
CA SER A 161 -11.43 -2.39 -11.44
C SER A 161 -10.57 -2.83 -10.26
N PHE A 162 -10.21 -4.12 -10.26
CA PHE A 162 -9.49 -4.76 -9.17
C PHE A 162 -8.37 -5.63 -9.71
N SER A 163 -7.23 -5.59 -9.03
CA SER A 163 -6.16 -6.54 -9.26
C SER A 163 -5.62 -7.11 -7.96
N LEU A 164 -5.19 -8.36 -7.99
CA LEU A 164 -4.60 -9.07 -6.86
C LEU A 164 -3.11 -9.30 -7.10
N ARG A 165 -2.31 -9.00 -6.10
CA ARG A 165 -0.86 -9.21 -6.10
C ARG A 165 -0.33 -9.59 -4.74
N ASP A 166 0.88 -10.10 -4.74
CA ASP A 166 1.62 -10.35 -3.51
C ASP A 166 1.88 -9.05 -2.75
N CYS A 167 1.74 -9.11 -1.43
CA CYS A 167 2.01 -7.99 -0.55
C CYS A 167 3.49 -7.61 -0.58
N GLU A 168 3.81 -6.46 -1.16
CA GLU A 168 5.19 -5.97 -1.28
C GLU A 168 5.94 -5.93 0.06
N CYS A 169 5.27 -5.52 1.13
CA CYS A 169 5.89 -5.44 2.45
C CYS A 169 6.23 -6.84 2.99
N ARG A 170 5.32 -7.82 2.87
CA ARG A 170 5.59 -9.19 3.34
C ARG A 170 6.64 -9.89 2.49
N MET A 171 6.62 -9.68 1.18
CA MET A 171 7.66 -10.21 0.28
C MET A 171 9.04 -9.63 0.58
N THR A 172 9.11 -8.33 0.92
CA THR A 172 10.37 -7.64 1.21
C THR A 172 10.95 -8.03 2.57
N TYR A 173 10.12 -7.96 3.63
CA TYR A 173 10.63 -8.07 5.01
C TYR A 173 10.53 -9.48 5.60
N ARG A 174 9.57 -10.29 5.16
CA ARG A 174 9.39 -11.70 5.57
C ARG A 174 9.41 -11.95 7.08
N ASN A 175 8.83 -11.02 7.85
CA ASN A 175 8.83 -11.08 9.32
C ASN A 175 7.65 -11.89 9.89
N CYS A 176 6.86 -12.58 9.06
CA CYS A 176 5.77 -13.46 9.46
C CYS A 176 5.35 -14.39 8.31
N ASP A 177 4.60 -15.44 8.66
CA ASP A 177 4.07 -16.47 7.73
C ASP A 177 2.61 -16.19 7.29
N LYS A 178 2.13 -14.93 7.43
CA LYS A 178 0.80 -14.55 6.99
C LYS A 178 0.68 -14.58 5.45
N PRO A 179 -0.53 -14.84 4.90
CA PRO A 179 -0.75 -14.90 3.45
C PRO A 179 -0.19 -13.68 2.74
N VAL A 180 0.55 -13.90 1.65
CA VAL A 180 1.15 -12.81 0.87
C VAL A 180 0.19 -12.26 -0.18
N GLU A 181 -0.62 -13.11 -0.82
CA GLU A 181 -1.56 -12.75 -1.88
C GLU A 181 -2.81 -12.07 -1.31
N THR A 182 -2.66 -10.85 -0.81
CA THR A 182 -3.72 -10.09 -0.11
C THR A 182 -3.66 -8.58 -0.40
N CYS A 183 -2.92 -8.14 -1.41
CA CYS A 183 -2.83 -6.74 -1.77
C CYS A 183 -3.67 -6.48 -3.01
N LEU A 184 -4.68 -5.62 -2.88
CA LEU A 184 -5.60 -5.27 -3.97
C LEU A 184 -5.21 -3.91 -4.55
N GLY A 185 -4.93 -3.86 -5.85
CA GLY A 185 -4.88 -2.62 -6.62
C GLY A 185 -6.30 -2.22 -7.03
N LEU A 186 -6.58 -0.92 -7.06
CA LEU A 186 -7.90 -0.37 -7.38
C LEU A 186 -7.78 0.63 -8.54
N ASN A 187 -8.82 0.67 -9.39
CA ASN A 187 -8.99 1.67 -10.44
C ASN A 187 -7.78 1.76 -11.40
N GLU A 188 -7.32 2.95 -11.75
CA GLU A 188 -6.20 3.18 -12.67
C GLU A 188 -4.91 2.46 -12.24
N PHE A 189 -4.69 2.35 -10.93
CA PHE A 189 -3.53 1.63 -10.42
C PHE A 189 -3.67 0.12 -10.65
N SER A 190 -4.87 -0.44 -10.49
CA SER A 190 -5.18 -1.82 -10.87
C SER A 190 -4.86 -2.07 -12.34
N ASP A 191 -5.37 -1.19 -13.23
CA ASP A 191 -5.17 -1.30 -14.67
C ASP A 191 -3.67 -1.26 -15.05
N GLU A 192 -2.90 -0.36 -14.42
CA GLU A 192 -1.44 -0.29 -14.62
C GLU A 192 -0.74 -1.59 -14.19
N LEU A 193 -1.12 -2.16 -13.04
CA LEU A 193 -0.49 -3.39 -12.52
C LEU A 193 -0.78 -4.58 -13.43
N VAL A 194 -2.00 -4.70 -13.95
CA VAL A 194 -2.39 -5.75 -14.91
C VAL A 194 -1.67 -5.55 -16.25
N GLU A 195 -1.65 -4.33 -16.79
CA GLU A 195 -0.93 -4.01 -18.05
C GLU A 195 0.58 -4.33 -17.95
N ARG A 196 1.16 -4.18 -16.77
CA ARG A 196 2.56 -4.57 -16.50
C ARG A 196 2.77 -6.07 -16.32
N GLY A 197 1.71 -6.86 -16.16
CA GLY A 197 1.78 -8.30 -15.88
C GLY A 197 2.29 -8.64 -14.47
N VAL A 198 2.15 -7.74 -13.50
CA VAL A 198 2.61 -7.93 -12.10
C VAL A 198 1.47 -8.13 -11.11
N ALA A 199 0.24 -8.11 -11.57
CA ALA A 199 -0.95 -8.44 -10.82
C ALA A 199 -1.97 -9.17 -11.71
N LYS A 200 -2.80 -9.99 -11.10
CA LYS A 200 -3.92 -10.67 -11.75
C LYS A 200 -5.16 -9.79 -11.67
N GLU A 201 -5.84 -9.55 -12.78
CA GLU A 201 -7.19 -8.98 -12.77
C GLU A 201 -8.16 -9.93 -12.07
N ILE A 202 -9.01 -9.41 -11.20
CA ILE A 202 -9.99 -10.17 -10.43
C ILE A 202 -11.34 -9.45 -10.41
N SER A 203 -12.39 -10.20 -10.09
CA SER A 203 -13.74 -9.68 -9.87
C SER A 203 -13.91 -9.07 -8.48
N LEU A 204 -14.97 -8.28 -8.27
CA LEU A 204 -15.39 -7.77 -6.97
C LEU A 204 -15.59 -8.91 -5.96
N GLU A 205 -16.20 -10.02 -6.37
CA GLU A 205 -16.45 -11.16 -5.48
C GLU A 205 -15.16 -11.87 -5.08
N GLU A 206 -14.17 -11.96 -5.97
CA GLU A 206 -12.84 -12.45 -5.62
C GLU A 206 -12.13 -11.50 -4.65
N ALA A 207 -12.24 -10.19 -4.86
CA ALA A 207 -11.68 -9.19 -3.95
C ALA A 207 -12.30 -9.29 -2.53
N LYS A 208 -13.62 -9.48 -2.43
CA LYS A 208 -14.32 -9.74 -1.15
C LYS A 208 -13.80 -11.02 -0.45
N LYS A 209 -13.55 -12.10 -1.20
CA LYS A 209 -12.95 -13.33 -0.67
C LYS A 209 -11.54 -13.10 -0.11
N VAL A 210 -10.73 -12.30 -0.80
CA VAL A 210 -9.39 -11.92 -0.33
C VAL A 210 -9.46 -11.18 1.01
N LEU A 211 -10.40 -10.24 1.18
CA LEU A 211 -10.60 -9.55 2.46
C LEU A 211 -11.00 -10.54 3.57
N LYS A 212 -11.87 -11.50 3.28
CA LYS A 212 -12.28 -12.52 4.26
C LYS A 212 -11.09 -13.36 4.72
N ILE A 213 -10.27 -13.88 3.79
CA ILE A 213 -9.04 -14.61 4.11
C ILE A 213 -8.11 -13.75 4.98
N ALA A 214 -7.93 -12.47 4.62
CA ALA A 214 -7.10 -11.55 5.38
C ALA A 214 -7.63 -11.35 6.81
N ASN A 215 -8.96 -11.24 6.99
CA ASN A 215 -9.60 -11.15 8.31
C ASN A 215 -9.32 -12.38 9.18
N GLU A 216 -9.46 -13.58 8.63
CA GLU A 216 -9.19 -14.85 9.33
C GLU A 216 -7.76 -14.87 9.88
N HIS A 217 -6.80 -14.33 9.12
CA HIS A 217 -5.40 -14.20 9.51
C HIS A 217 -5.07 -12.96 10.37
N GLY A 218 -6.06 -12.14 10.75
CA GLY A 218 -5.88 -10.97 11.60
C GLY A 218 -5.12 -9.84 10.95
N LEU A 219 -5.26 -9.69 9.65
CA LEU A 219 -4.72 -8.54 8.93
C LEU A 219 -5.69 -7.37 9.03
N VAL A 220 -5.15 -6.17 9.20
CA VAL A 220 -5.94 -4.92 9.24
C VAL A 220 -6.07 -4.37 7.83
N HIS A 221 -7.30 -4.07 7.42
CA HIS A 221 -7.53 -3.38 6.16
C HIS A 221 -7.22 -1.90 6.28
N GLN A 222 -6.55 -1.38 5.28
CA GLN A 222 -6.36 0.05 5.11
C GLN A 222 -6.35 0.41 3.62
N VAL A 223 -6.94 1.52 3.28
CA VAL A 223 -6.72 2.14 1.96
C VAL A 223 -5.44 2.95 1.99
N ILE A 224 -4.74 2.96 0.87
CA ILE A 224 -3.60 3.81 0.63
C ILE A 224 -4.01 4.86 -0.41
N TYR A 225 -3.73 6.12 -0.09
CA TYR A 225 -4.05 7.23 -0.96
C TYR A 225 -2.91 7.51 -1.92
N SER A 226 -3.23 7.65 -3.21
CA SER A 226 -2.32 8.28 -4.18
C SER A 226 -2.32 9.80 -4.01
N ASP A 227 -3.49 10.38 -3.65
CA ASP A 227 -3.65 11.77 -3.25
C ASP A 227 -4.68 11.88 -2.11
N TRP A 228 -4.20 12.19 -0.89
CA TRP A 228 -5.05 12.36 0.28
C TRP A 228 -6.04 13.52 0.14
N LEU A 229 -5.59 14.65 -0.41
CA LEU A 229 -6.43 15.85 -0.52
C LEU A 229 -7.59 15.67 -1.49
N ARG A 230 -7.38 14.84 -2.52
CA ARG A 230 -8.43 14.46 -3.49
C ARG A 230 -9.20 13.22 -3.07
N GLY A 231 -8.77 12.53 -2.02
CA GLY A 231 -9.34 11.26 -1.60
C GLY A 231 -9.10 10.10 -2.59
N GLU A 232 -8.13 10.23 -3.49
CA GLU A 232 -7.82 9.23 -4.49
C GLU A 232 -7.13 8.02 -3.85
N VAL A 233 -7.73 6.85 -4.03
CA VAL A 233 -7.25 5.58 -3.46
C VAL A 233 -6.60 4.73 -4.55
N SER A 234 -5.37 4.25 -4.28
CA SER A 234 -4.66 3.33 -5.17
C SER A 234 -4.77 1.88 -4.75
N ASP A 235 -4.74 1.61 -3.46
CA ASP A 235 -4.67 0.25 -2.92
C ASP A 235 -5.64 0.03 -1.77
N MET A 236 -6.16 -1.20 -1.70
CA MET A 236 -6.72 -1.79 -0.49
C MET A 236 -5.73 -2.81 0.05
N CYS A 237 -5.03 -2.43 1.12
CA CYS A 237 -4.04 -3.27 1.75
C CYS A 237 -4.63 -4.08 2.91
N SER A 238 -4.09 -5.29 3.14
CA SER A 238 -4.36 -6.11 4.32
C SER A 238 -3.06 -6.33 5.09
N CYS A 239 -2.89 -5.63 6.21
CA CYS A 239 -1.59 -5.33 6.81
C CYS A 239 -1.34 -6.02 8.15
N CYS A 240 -0.08 -6.37 8.40
CA CYS A 240 0.44 -6.82 9.69
C CYS A 240 1.46 -5.82 10.25
N PRO A 241 1.59 -5.70 11.58
CA PRO A 241 2.50 -4.73 12.19
C PRO A 241 3.99 -5.04 11.95
N CYS A 242 4.31 -6.31 11.70
CA CYS A 242 5.69 -6.78 11.57
C CYS A 242 6.34 -6.49 10.22
N CYS A 243 5.55 -6.40 9.14
CA CYS A 243 6.07 -6.19 7.78
C CYS A 243 5.63 -4.86 7.16
N CYS A 244 4.38 -4.41 7.40
CA CYS A 244 3.83 -3.23 6.74
C CYS A 244 4.60 -1.96 7.10
N MET A 245 5.12 -1.24 6.11
CA MET A 245 5.89 -0.01 6.34
C MET A 245 5.07 1.06 7.03
N HIS A 246 3.79 1.22 6.65
CA HIS A 246 2.89 2.19 7.28
C HIS A 246 2.68 1.87 8.78
N LEU A 247 2.39 0.60 9.11
CA LEU A 247 2.21 0.20 10.51
C LEU A 247 3.52 0.23 11.30
N ARG A 248 4.65 -0.07 10.66
CA ARG A 248 5.97 0.06 11.29
C ARG A 248 6.34 1.52 11.54
N ALA A 249 6.00 2.45 10.64
CA ALA A 249 6.15 3.88 10.91
C ALA A 249 5.40 4.30 12.18
N LEU A 250 4.20 3.75 12.41
CA LEU A 250 3.43 3.98 13.63
C LEU A 250 4.06 3.31 14.86
N PHE A 251 4.36 1.99 14.80
CA PHE A 251 4.74 1.21 15.99
C PHE A 251 6.21 1.35 16.34
N ASP A 252 7.11 1.27 15.36
CA ASP A 252 8.56 1.25 15.59
C ASP A 252 9.11 2.68 15.69
N TYR A 253 8.47 3.67 15.05
CA TYR A 253 8.97 5.05 14.94
C TYR A 253 8.04 6.12 15.52
N GLY A 254 6.85 5.76 16.00
CA GLY A 254 5.92 6.66 16.68
C GLY A 254 5.23 7.70 15.80
N VAL A 255 5.20 7.52 14.48
CA VAL A 255 4.59 8.47 13.53
C VAL A 255 3.07 8.24 13.47
N LYS A 256 2.36 8.78 14.46
CA LYS A 256 0.92 8.51 14.68
C LYS A 256 0.00 9.06 13.59
N HIS A 257 0.34 10.20 12.99
CA HIS A 257 -0.48 10.85 11.98
C HIS A 257 -0.41 10.19 10.59
N HIS A 258 0.55 9.29 10.39
CA HIS A 258 0.76 8.63 9.09
C HIS A 258 -0.38 7.71 8.66
N ILE A 259 -1.15 7.19 9.62
CA ILE A 259 -2.33 6.36 9.38
C ILE A 259 -3.53 6.98 10.10
N ALA A 260 -4.57 7.33 9.36
CA ALA A 260 -5.82 7.80 9.93
C ALA A 260 -6.61 6.64 10.56
N LYS A 261 -7.31 6.94 11.65
CA LYS A 261 -8.28 6.01 12.26
C LYS A 261 -9.54 5.89 11.38
N SER A 262 -10.27 4.79 11.53
CA SER A 262 -11.47 4.51 10.72
C SER A 262 -12.68 5.43 11.03
N GLY A 263 -12.64 6.18 12.12
CA GLY A 263 -13.79 6.90 12.62
C GLY A 263 -14.68 6.07 13.55
N TYR A 264 -14.31 4.83 13.82
CA TYR A 264 -15.00 3.94 14.75
C TYR A 264 -14.14 3.61 15.95
N ILE A 265 -14.80 3.16 17.01
CA ILE A 265 -14.19 2.66 18.23
C ILE A 265 -14.87 1.37 18.67
N ALA A 266 -14.10 0.44 19.21
CA ALA A 266 -14.67 -0.76 19.80
C ALA A 266 -15.33 -0.41 21.16
N VAL A 267 -16.52 -0.95 21.40
CA VAL A 267 -17.23 -0.88 22.68
C VAL A 267 -17.49 -2.27 23.19
N VAL A 268 -17.61 -2.43 24.52
CA VAL A 268 -17.80 -3.72 25.18
C VAL A 268 -19.08 -3.74 26.00
N ASP A 269 -19.90 -4.74 25.75
CA ASP A 269 -21.00 -5.12 26.62
C ASP A 269 -20.43 -5.91 27.79
N SER A 270 -20.34 -5.29 28.97
CA SER A 270 -19.75 -5.90 30.17
C SER A 270 -20.56 -7.10 30.69
N GLU A 271 -21.88 -7.12 30.45
CA GLU A 271 -22.72 -8.24 30.89
C GLU A 271 -22.41 -9.52 30.07
N LYS A 272 -22.21 -9.36 28.76
CA LYS A 272 -21.86 -10.49 27.86
C LYS A 272 -20.41 -10.87 27.93
N CYS A 273 -19.52 -9.97 28.37
CA CYS A 273 -18.09 -10.19 28.34
C CYS A 273 -17.68 -11.28 29.34
N ALA A 274 -17.08 -12.37 28.85
CA ALA A 274 -16.54 -13.45 29.68
C ALA A 274 -15.09 -13.25 30.14
N GLY A 275 -14.43 -12.12 29.80
CA GLY A 275 -13.04 -11.86 30.16
C GLY A 275 -12.00 -12.79 29.53
N CYS A 276 -12.34 -13.53 28.47
CA CYS A 276 -11.52 -14.60 27.88
C CYS A 276 -10.23 -14.14 27.20
N GLY A 277 -10.01 -12.83 27.00
CA GLY A 277 -8.78 -12.28 26.42
C GLY A 277 -8.66 -12.41 24.89
N ALA A 278 -9.57 -13.06 24.17
CA ALA A 278 -9.49 -13.27 22.72
C ALA A 278 -9.32 -11.94 21.96
N CYS A 279 -10.04 -10.88 22.36
CA CYS A 279 -9.93 -9.56 21.78
C CYS A 279 -8.60 -8.85 22.08
N VAL A 280 -7.95 -9.18 23.21
CA VAL A 280 -6.60 -8.65 23.57
C VAL A 280 -5.56 -9.23 22.63
N ASN A 281 -5.56 -10.56 22.45
CA ASN A 281 -4.61 -11.25 21.57
C ASN A 281 -4.79 -10.86 20.10
N ARG A 282 -6.03 -10.50 19.70
CA ARG A 282 -6.35 -10.10 18.34
C ARG A 282 -5.95 -8.66 18.01
N CYS A 283 -5.79 -7.80 19.02
CA CYS A 283 -5.60 -6.36 18.83
C CYS A 283 -4.13 -5.99 18.60
N MET A 284 -3.73 -5.82 17.34
CA MET A 284 -2.37 -5.39 17.03
C MET A 284 -2.04 -3.95 17.47
N PHE A 285 -3.07 -3.12 17.76
CA PHE A 285 -2.89 -1.75 18.24
C PHE A 285 -2.73 -1.67 19.76
N HIS A 286 -2.76 -2.81 20.47
CA HIS A 286 -2.71 -2.88 21.93
C HIS A 286 -3.75 -2.00 22.63
N ALA A 287 -4.92 -1.86 21.99
CA ALA A 287 -6.05 -1.08 22.45
C ALA A 287 -6.99 -1.86 23.40
N ARG A 288 -6.69 -3.13 23.65
CA ARG A 288 -7.52 -4.01 24.49
C ARG A 288 -6.77 -4.47 25.72
N LYS A 289 -7.45 -4.51 26.86
CA LYS A 289 -6.91 -5.01 28.14
C LYS A 289 -8.02 -5.78 28.88
N ILE A 290 -7.62 -6.65 29.82
CA ILE A 290 -8.54 -7.21 30.82
C ILE A 290 -8.35 -6.43 32.12
N HIS A 291 -9.44 -6.00 32.70
CA HIS A 291 -9.52 -5.32 34.00
C HIS A 291 -10.74 -5.86 34.74
N ASP A 292 -10.57 -6.29 35.96
CA ASP A 292 -11.61 -6.91 36.81
C ASP A 292 -12.42 -8.00 36.09
N GLY A 293 -11.70 -8.89 35.38
CA GLY A 293 -12.31 -10.00 34.64
C GLY A 293 -13.12 -9.60 33.39
N LYS A 294 -13.08 -8.34 32.97
CA LYS A 294 -13.76 -7.83 31.77
C LYS A 294 -12.81 -7.18 30.82
N SER A 295 -13.13 -7.20 29.54
CA SER A 295 -12.34 -6.48 28.53
C SER A 295 -12.68 -5.01 28.53
N ILE A 296 -11.64 -4.16 28.49
CA ILE A 296 -11.75 -2.70 28.32
C ILE A 296 -11.06 -2.25 27.06
N VAL A 297 -11.43 -1.07 26.56
CA VAL A 297 -10.86 -0.43 25.38
C VAL A 297 -10.02 0.78 25.82
N VAL A 298 -8.79 0.87 25.33
CA VAL A 298 -7.96 2.08 25.43
C VAL A 298 -8.23 2.90 24.17
N GLU A 299 -9.08 3.89 24.29
CA GLU A 299 -9.66 4.65 23.16
C GLU A 299 -8.61 5.29 22.26
N ASP A 300 -7.61 5.94 22.86
CA ASP A 300 -6.52 6.59 22.12
C ASP A 300 -5.75 5.62 21.21
N LYS A 301 -5.70 4.34 21.56
CA LYS A 301 -5.02 3.29 20.81
C LYS A 301 -5.94 2.57 19.82
N CYS A 302 -7.26 2.76 19.93
CA CYS A 302 -8.19 2.07 19.05
C CYS A 302 -8.23 2.74 17.68
N TYR A 303 -7.98 1.96 16.63
CA TYR A 303 -8.07 2.39 15.23
C TYR A 303 -9.41 2.00 14.57
N GLY A 304 -10.31 1.34 15.31
CA GLY A 304 -11.63 0.97 14.81
C GLY A 304 -11.62 -0.07 13.68
N CYS A 305 -10.62 -0.94 13.61
CA CYS A 305 -10.48 -1.94 12.54
C CYS A 305 -11.51 -3.09 12.62
N GLY A 306 -12.16 -3.30 13.76
CA GLY A 306 -13.21 -4.32 13.95
C GLY A 306 -12.73 -5.76 14.19
N LEU A 307 -11.44 -6.08 14.07
CA LEU A 307 -10.95 -7.46 14.23
C LEU A 307 -11.35 -8.11 15.58
N CYS A 308 -11.43 -7.32 16.63
CA CYS A 308 -11.83 -7.80 17.95
C CYS A 308 -13.34 -8.15 18.04
N THR A 309 -14.17 -7.61 17.15
CA THR A 309 -15.62 -7.92 17.11
C THR A 309 -15.84 -9.31 16.55
N ALA A 310 -15.25 -9.61 15.38
CA ALA A 310 -15.34 -10.92 14.74
C ALA A 310 -14.70 -12.05 15.57
N THR A 311 -13.78 -11.72 16.49
CA THR A 311 -13.09 -12.72 17.32
C THR A 311 -13.82 -12.99 18.63
N CYS A 312 -14.81 -12.19 19.02
CA CYS A 312 -15.47 -12.30 20.30
C CYS A 312 -16.47 -13.47 20.33
N PRO A 313 -16.21 -14.58 21.09
CA PRO A 313 -17.08 -15.75 21.07
C PRO A 313 -18.44 -15.51 21.76
N LYS A 314 -18.57 -14.40 22.50
CA LYS A 314 -19.79 -13.99 23.19
C LYS A 314 -20.48 -12.80 22.52
N SER A 315 -20.02 -12.36 21.35
CA SER A 315 -20.50 -11.14 20.67
C SER A 315 -20.61 -9.92 21.60
N ALA A 316 -19.72 -9.87 22.61
CA ALA A 316 -19.70 -8.81 23.62
C ALA A 316 -18.98 -7.53 23.11
N THR A 317 -18.35 -7.55 21.94
CA THR A 317 -17.64 -6.40 21.38
C THR A 317 -18.31 -5.96 20.08
N LYS A 318 -18.60 -4.66 19.96
CA LYS A 318 -19.18 -4.04 18.77
C LYS A 318 -18.33 -2.82 18.37
N LEU A 319 -18.53 -2.28 17.16
CA LEU A 319 -18.04 -0.96 16.78
C LEU A 319 -19.12 0.09 16.98
N SER A 320 -18.71 1.25 17.45
CA SER A 320 -19.53 2.46 17.54
C SER A 320 -18.81 3.62 16.86
N ILE A 321 -19.54 4.64 16.43
CA ILE A 321 -18.93 5.86 15.89
C ILE A 321 -18.12 6.54 17.01
N SER A 322 -16.89 6.90 16.71
CA SER A 322 -16.07 7.69 17.63
C SER A 322 -16.53 9.14 17.64
N GLN A 323 -16.64 9.75 18.82
CA GLN A 323 -16.93 11.18 18.95
C GLN A 323 -15.89 12.08 18.27
N HIS A 324 -14.66 11.57 18.06
CA HIS A 324 -13.57 12.26 17.35
C HIS A 324 -13.63 12.08 15.82
N ALA A 325 -14.62 11.34 15.29
CA ALA A 325 -14.72 11.03 13.86
C ALA A 325 -15.17 12.18 12.97
N LEU A 326 -15.71 13.25 13.56
CA LEU A 326 -16.31 14.37 12.83
C LEU A 326 -15.32 15.25 12.04
N GLY A 327 -14.01 14.94 12.08
CA GLY A 327 -12.95 15.65 11.36
C GLY A 327 -12.17 14.84 10.33
N CYS A 328 -12.52 13.58 10.09
CA CYS A 328 -11.79 12.75 9.12
C CYS A 328 -12.28 12.99 7.69
N ALA A 329 -11.34 13.23 6.76
CA ALA A 329 -11.64 13.33 5.33
C ALA A 329 -12.41 12.09 4.82
N SER A 330 -13.51 12.31 4.11
CA SER A 330 -14.25 11.25 3.43
C SER A 330 -13.44 10.72 2.24
N ILE A 331 -13.56 9.42 1.98
CA ILE A 331 -12.99 8.82 0.76
C ILE A 331 -13.87 9.28 -0.41
N HIS A 332 -13.28 10.06 -1.31
CA HIS A 332 -13.91 10.41 -2.57
C HIS A 332 -13.33 9.52 -3.68
N PHE A 333 -14.23 8.89 -4.45
CA PHE A 333 -13.88 8.34 -5.74
C PHE A 333 -14.17 9.43 -6.75
N ALA A 334 -13.18 9.80 -7.57
CA ALA A 334 -13.44 10.73 -8.66
C ALA A 334 -14.56 10.14 -9.54
N SER A 335 -15.69 10.83 -9.59
CA SER A 335 -16.76 10.54 -10.54
C SER A 335 -16.25 10.98 -11.91
N HIS A 336 -15.94 10.00 -12.76
CA HIS A 336 -15.66 10.20 -14.19
C HIS A 336 -16.93 9.99 -15.00
#